data_a37285e4d5bfa5cbd91c6f0946bae2fa
#
_entry.id   a37285e4d5bfa5cbd91c6f0946bae2fa
#
_cell.length_a   1.000
_cell.length_b   1.000
_cell.length_c   1.000
_cell.angle_alpha   90.00
_cell.angle_beta   90.00
_cell.angle_gamma   90.00
#
_symmetry.space_group_name_H-M   'P 1'
#
loop_
_entity.id
_entity.type
_entity.pdbx_description
1 polymer ?
#
loop_
_entity_poly.entity_id
_entity_poly.type
_entity_poly.pdbx_seq_one_letter_code
_entity_poly.pdbx_strand_id
1 'polypeptide(L)'
;MKKFSKLLALLLAACMALALAACGEAPAAESEEPAAVSEEPAAESGAPAEAAEVAPLTVGLLGTAVKPVGVLVADALGYFAEEGVETDFEKVSSMNDAYMAVSTGGLDVYLFSSTAAATFIAQGTTTLRVFGGTVGEGSEIMAAAGTPEITGLEDLLGKTIACQMPETGQMVLKNYIMEQGYTFGAPGEGADITFVYVNDAIPAIEGCVKGEYDYCITNSCLGYYAGQYGAALVGTVKQFVDPYPCCRQTCNEATYEDNFEALVRFEIANLRGYEYYLNNMEETLDILEDYSGEDRDFLQAQLYGTEGYTPVMRVSLDPDKDACVEFYQAMVNIGEVEDTGVDWDQYVVTDVYSTALERLMEREPDNALWQELSEYFAEHNS
;
A
#
# COMPACT_ATOMS: atom_id res chain seq x y z
N MET A 1 -15.46 1.26 48.04
CA MET A 1 -14.94 2.00 46.88
C MET A 1 -15.75 3.26 46.64
N LYS A 2 -15.65 4.25 47.48
CA LYS A 2 -16.30 5.57 47.41
C LYS A 2 -15.55 6.56 48.29
N LYS A 3 -14.27 6.83 47.98
CA LYS A 3 -13.47 7.89 48.70
C LYS A 3 -12.34 8.52 47.88
N PHE A 4 -12.30 8.36 46.55
CA PHE A 4 -11.25 8.98 45.70
C PHE A 4 -11.75 10.09 44.74
N SER A 5 -13.03 10.48 44.82
CA SER A 5 -13.64 11.46 43.88
C SER A 5 -13.78 12.88 44.39
N LYS A 6 -13.18 13.25 45.52
CA LYS A 6 -13.35 14.59 46.11
C LYS A 6 -12.05 15.41 46.22
N LEU A 7 -10.93 14.94 45.74
CA LEU A 7 -9.64 15.68 45.81
C LEU A 7 -9.19 16.30 44.47
N LEU A 8 -9.88 16.03 43.37
CA LEU A 8 -9.51 16.55 42.04
C LEU A 8 -10.31 17.81 41.60
N ALA A 9 -11.25 18.26 42.42
CA ALA A 9 -12.10 19.43 42.12
C ALA A 9 -11.64 20.75 42.75
N LEU A 10 -10.49 20.79 43.42
CA LEU A 10 -10.03 21.99 44.16
C LEU A 10 -8.73 22.62 43.65
N LEU A 11 -8.21 22.15 42.54
CA LEU A 11 -6.93 22.64 41.93
C LEU A 11 -7.13 23.42 40.60
N LEU A 12 -8.35 23.61 40.14
CA LEU A 12 -8.64 24.35 38.88
C LEU A 12 -9.22 25.77 39.08
N ALA A 13 -9.19 26.32 40.28
CA ALA A 13 -9.79 27.65 40.57
C ALA A 13 -8.79 28.75 40.94
N ALA A 14 -7.48 28.58 40.71
CA ALA A 14 -6.47 29.53 41.22
C ALA A 14 -5.57 30.19 40.15
N CYS A 15 -5.86 30.09 38.84
CA CYS A 15 -5.02 30.71 37.79
C CYS A 15 -5.73 31.73 36.88
N MET A 16 -6.80 32.35 37.31
CA MET A 16 -7.43 33.44 36.56
C MET A 16 -7.58 34.70 37.41
N ALA A 17 -6.49 35.39 37.70
CA ALA A 17 -6.51 36.81 38.11
C ALA A 17 -5.06 37.29 38.18
N LEU A 18 -4.56 37.97 37.12
CA LEU A 18 -3.47 38.97 37.18
C LEU A 18 -2.95 39.23 35.73
N ALA A 19 -3.66 40.12 35.02
CA ALA A 19 -3.06 40.94 33.97
C ALA A 19 -4.03 42.06 33.53
N LEU A 20 -4.04 43.13 34.28
CA LEU A 20 -4.59 44.42 33.87
C LEU A 20 -3.80 45.49 34.64
N ALA A 21 -3.00 46.22 33.89
CA ALA A 21 -2.62 47.63 34.10
C ALA A 21 -1.18 47.90 33.75
N ALA A 22 -0.98 48.58 32.62
CA ALA A 22 -0.18 49.81 32.59
C ALA A 22 -0.20 50.41 31.17
N CYS A 23 -1.05 51.40 30.96
CA CYS A 23 -0.87 52.46 29.96
C CYS A 23 0.20 53.43 30.47
N GLY A 24 1.05 53.92 29.54
CA GLY A 24 2.04 54.97 29.79
C GLY A 24 2.49 55.60 28.46
N GLU A 25 2.20 56.87 28.35
CA GLU A 25 2.21 57.87 27.28
C GLU A 25 3.59 58.18 26.65
N ALA A 26 3.55 58.63 25.40
CA ALA A 26 4.67 59.14 24.59
C ALA A 26 5.19 60.53 25.06
N PRO A 27 6.37 60.99 24.59
CA PRO A 27 6.32 62.20 23.76
C PRO A 27 7.18 62.21 22.50
N ALA A 28 6.75 63.02 21.55
CA ALA A 28 7.34 63.33 20.27
C ALA A 28 8.48 64.38 20.33
N ALA A 29 9.35 64.37 19.33
CA ALA A 29 10.04 65.48 18.63
C ALA A 29 11.19 64.89 17.79
N GLU A 30 11.50 65.24 16.66
CA GLU A 30 11.46 66.29 15.66
C GLU A 30 12.46 65.92 14.55
N SER A 31 12.06 66.15 13.33
CA SER A 31 12.65 66.18 12.02
C SER A 31 14.17 66.39 11.87
N GLU A 32 14.77 65.69 10.92
CA GLU A 32 15.69 66.21 9.88
C GLU A 32 15.80 65.27 8.66
N GLU A 33 15.36 65.69 7.48
CA GLU A 33 15.80 65.29 6.15
C GLU A 33 17.00 66.16 5.75
N PRO A 34 17.95 65.81 4.82
CA PRO A 34 17.79 65.02 3.62
C PRO A 34 19.05 64.23 3.19
N ALA A 35 18.89 63.23 2.29
CA ALA A 35 19.74 63.08 1.09
C ALA A 35 19.35 61.84 0.26
N ALA A 36 18.98 62.11 -0.99
CA ALA A 36 18.69 61.09 -2.00
C ALA A 36 19.94 60.30 -2.37
N VAL A 37 19.86 58.96 -2.31
CA VAL A 37 20.76 58.05 -3.00
C VAL A 37 19.86 57.12 -3.82
N SER A 38 20.14 57.07 -5.12
CA SER A 38 19.47 56.25 -6.12
C SER A 38 19.57 54.75 -5.79
N GLU A 39 18.44 54.10 -5.61
CA GLU A 39 18.33 52.63 -5.52
C GLU A 39 18.18 52.08 -6.94
N GLU A 40 19.10 51.19 -7.32
CA GLU A 40 18.91 50.14 -8.37
C GLU A 40 17.77 49.20 -7.92
N PRO A 41 16.92 48.72 -8.83
CA PRO A 41 15.86 47.77 -8.45
C PRO A 41 16.47 46.45 -8.05
N ALA A 42 16.39 46.13 -6.73
CA ALA A 42 16.61 44.77 -6.24
C ALA A 42 15.58 43.84 -6.88
N ALA A 43 16.05 42.75 -7.46
CA ALA A 43 15.23 41.68 -7.95
C ALA A 43 14.33 41.18 -6.77
N GLU A 44 13.04 41.25 -6.95
CA GLU A 44 12.09 40.56 -6.07
C GLU A 44 12.39 39.06 -6.12
N SER A 45 13.01 38.55 -5.09
CA SER A 45 12.96 37.13 -4.73
C SER A 45 11.50 36.84 -4.41
N GLY A 46 10.81 36.19 -5.34
CA GLY A 46 9.44 35.73 -5.13
C GLY A 46 9.42 34.86 -3.87
N ALA A 47 8.63 35.29 -2.88
CA ALA A 47 8.26 34.40 -1.79
C ALA A 47 7.62 33.14 -2.40
N PRO A 48 7.89 31.94 -1.87
CA PRO A 48 7.18 30.74 -2.31
C PRO A 48 5.67 31.03 -2.19
N ALA A 49 4.93 30.74 -3.26
CA ALA A 49 3.46 30.81 -3.19
C ALA A 49 3.05 29.94 -1.98
N GLU A 50 2.28 30.55 -1.07
CA GLU A 50 1.72 29.84 0.08
C GLU A 50 0.97 28.63 -0.47
N ALA A 51 1.46 27.43 -0.14
CA ALA A 51 0.86 26.19 -0.65
C ALA A 51 -0.62 26.17 -0.23
N ALA A 52 -1.52 25.91 -1.19
CA ALA A 52 -2.95 25.85 -0.90
C ALA A 52 -3.19 24.89 0.28
N GLU A 53 -3.98 25.30 1.24
CA GLU A 53 -4.40 24.46 2.37
C GLU A 53 -5.25 23.31 1.80
N VAL A 54 -4.90 22.06 2.15
CA VAL A 54 -5.66 20.88 1.75
C VAL A 54 -6.29 20.23 2.99
N ALA A 55 -7.38 19.51 2.82
CA ALA A 55 -7.97 18.78 3.92
C ALA A 55 -7.05 17.62 4.38
N PRO A 56 -7.01 17.28 5.68
CA PRO A 56 -6.27 16.14 6.17
C PRO A 56 -6.81 14.83 5.58
N LEU A 57 -5.97 13.78 5.54
CA LEU A 57 -6.32 12.44 5.08
C LEU A 57 -6.29 11.46 6.24
N THR A 58 -7.38 10.70 6.43
CA THR A 58 -7.43 9.55 7.32
C THR A 58 -7.06 8.30 6.54
N VAL A 59 -5.95 7.65 6.92
CA VAL A 59 -5.33 6.55 6.18
C VAL A 59 -5.39 5.26 6.97
N GLY A 60 -6.04 4.23 6.43
CA GLY A 60 -6.15 2.92 7.05
C GLY A 60 -4.92 2.04 6.82
N LEU A 61 -4.37 1.48 7.90
CA LEU A 61 -3.28 0.50 7.90
C LEU A 61 -3.75 -0.85 8.46
N LEU A 62 -3.40 -1.95 7.80
CA LEU A 62 -3.79 -3.29 8.24
C LEU A 62 -2.85 -3.79 9.35
N GLY A 63 -3.28 -3.62 10.61
CA GLY A 63 -2.50 -4.04 11.78
C GLY A 63 -1.11 -3.44 11.78
N THR A 64 -0.09 -4.29 11.77
CA THR A 64 1.34 -3.94 11.72
C THR A 64 2.00 -4.40 10.42
N ALA A 65 1.23 -4.63 9.34
CA ALA A 65 1.77 -5.07 8.07
C ALA A 65 2.66 -3.99 7.42
N VAL A 66 3.83 -4.40 6.93
CA VAL A 66 4.87 -3.49 6.40
C VAL A 66 4.81 -3.30 4.87
N LYS A 67 3.82 -3.87 4.20
CA LYS A 67 3.67 -3.76 2.74
C LYS A 67 3.69 -2.31 2.22
N PRO A 68 3.04 -1.32 2.87
CA PRO A 68 3.10 0.08 2.44
C PRO A 68 4.38 0.77 2.90
N VAL A 69 5.55 0.17 2.61
CA VAL A 69 6.85 0.64 3.11
C VAL A 69 7.13 2.11 2.78
N GLY A 70 6.78 2.58 1.58
CA GLY A 70 6.95 3.99 1.20
C GLY A 70 6.18 4.93 2.13
N VAL A 71 4.92 4.61 2.43
CA VAL A 71 4.07 5.38 3.36
C VAL A 71 4.63 5.35 4.79
N LEU A 72 5.05 4.18 5.29
CA LEU A 72 5.60 4.03 6.65
C LEU A 72 6.90 4.80 6.82
N VAL A 73 7.77 4.77 5.83
CA VAL A 73 9.02 5.55 5.81
C VAL A 73 8.72 7.04 5.70
N ALA A 74 7.79 7.45 4.83
CA ALA A 74 7.40 8.85 4.68
C ALA A 74 6.83 9.44 5.98
N ASP A 75 6.01 8.68 6.71
CA ASP A 75 5.48 9.07 8.01
C ASP A 75 6.61 9.24 9.04
N ALA A 76 7.46 8.23 9.19
CA ALA A 76 8.56 8.25 10.14
C ALA A 76 9.55 9.40 9.91
N LEU A 77 9.74 9.82 8.66
CA LEU A 77 10.64 10.90 8.27
C LEU A 77 9.96 12.27 8.15
N GLY A 78 8.63 12.33 8.31
CA GLY A 78 7.88 13.59 8.28
C GLY A 78 7.63 14.13 6.86
N TYR A 79 7.76 13.33 5.82
CA TYR A 79 7.61 13.77 4.43
C TYR A 79 6.19 14.26 4.11
N PHE A 80 5.15 13.72 4.75
CA PHE A 80 3.79 14.23 4.59
C PHE A 80 3.67 15.69 5.03
N ALA A 81 4.23 16.04 6.19
CA ALA A 81 4.24 17.41 6.68
C ALA A 81 5.08 18.34 5.77
N GLU A 82 6.20 17.85 5.22
CA GLU A 82 7.02 18.63 4.27
C GLU A 82 6.27 18.90 2.96
N GLU A 83 5.45 17.96 2.49
CA GLU A 83 4.58 18.15 1.31
C GLU A 83 3.30 18.93 1.65
N GLY A 84 3.09 19.30 2.91
CA GLY A 84 1.94 20.09 3.35
C GLY A 84 0.62 19.33 3.31
N VAL A 85 0.64 18.04 3.59
CA VAL A 85 -0.55 17.21 3.82
C VAL A 85 -0.50 16.63 5.23
N GLU A 86 -1.58 16.81 5.98
CA GLU A 86 -1.75 16.22 7.30
C GLU A 86 -2.37 14.83 7.14
N THR A 87 -1.79 13.82 7.81
CA THR A 87 -2.25 12.43 7.77
C THR A 87 -2.56 11.92 9.16
N ASP A 88 -3.69 11.20 9.30
CA ASP A 88 -4.05 10.45 10.51
C ASP A 88 -4.11 8.97 10.17
N PHE A 89 -3.19 8.19 10.76
CA PHE A 89 -3.07 6.76 10.48
C PHE A 89 -3.88 5.92 11.45
N GLU A 90 -4.91 5.23 10.94
CA GLU A 90 -5.76 4.33 11.71
C GLU A 90 -5.41 2.86 11.46
N LYS A 91 -5.13 2.11 12.54
CA LYS A 91 -4.90 0.66 12.45
C LYS A 91 -6.25 -0.08 12.40
N VAL A 92 -6.49 -0.77 11.29
CA VAL A 92 -7.66 -1.62 11.10
C VAL A 92 -7.29 -3.09 11.22
N SER A 93 -8.21 -3.93 11.69
CA SER A 93 -7.99 -5.37 11.86
C SER A 93 -8.69 -6.21 10.79
N SER A 94 -9.54 -5.61 9.98
CA SER A 94 -10.35 -6.29 8.95
C SER A 94 -10.32 -5.48 7.65
N MET A 95 -9.98 -6.15 6.55
CA MET A 95 -10.01 -5.54 5.21
C MET A 95 -11.44 -5.14 4.81
N ASN A 96 -12.43 -5.94 5.15
CA ASN A 96 -13.83 -5.64 4.84
C ASN A 96 -14.32 -4.39 5.58
N ASP A 97 -13.97 -4.26 6.88
CA ASP A 97 -14.35 -3.07 7.65
C ASP A 97 -13.65 -1.81 7.11
N ALA A 98 -12.38 -1.93 6.68
CA ALA A 98 -11.66 -0.84 6.05
C ALA A 98 -12.31 -0.39 4.73
N TYR A 99 -12.65 -1.33 3.83
CA TYR A 99 -13.32 -0.98 2.58
C TYR A 99 -14.73 -0.41 2.80
N MET A 100 -15.45 -0.91 3.80
CA MET A 100 -16.72 -0.29 4.23
C MET A 100 -16.49 1.15 4.70
N ALA A 101 -15.45 1.40 5.50
CA ALA A 101 -15.12 2.74 5.98
C ALA A 101 -14.72 3.67 4.83
N VAL A 102 -13.87 3.23 3.88
CA VAL A 102 -13.54 4.02 2.68
C VAL A 102 -14.80 4.33 1.87
N SER A 103 -15.64 3.34 1.61
CA SER A 103 -16.84 3.52 0.77
C SER A 103 -17.84 4.51 1.37
N THR A 104 -17.82 4.71 2.68
CA THR A 104 -18.74 5.60 3.43
C THR A 104 -18.07 6.91 3.90
N GLY A 105 -16.79 7.13 3.58
CA GLY A 105 -16.03 8.33 3.97
C GLY A 105 -15.58 8.34 5.43
N GLY A 106 -15.51 7.17 6.08
CA GLY A 106 -14.91 6.99 7.40
C GLY A 106 -13.39 6.86 7.36
N LEU A 107 -12.83 6.47 6.23
CA LEU A 107 -11.42 6.54 5.85
C LEU A 107 -11.33 7.20 4.49
N ASP A 108 -10.32 8.04 4.27
CA ASP A 108 -10.04 8.65 2.97
C ASP A 108 -9.26 7.69 2.08
N VAL A 109 -8.28 7.00 2.64
CA VAL A 109 -7.36 6.10 1.92
C VAL A 109 -7.21 4.77 2.65
N TYR A 110 -7.14 3.67 1.89
CA TYR A 110 -6.74 2.35 2.37
C TYR A 110 -5.71 1.73 1.42
N LEU A 111 -4.71 1.01 1.96
CA LEU A 111 -3.47 0.66 1.25
C LEU A 111 -3.32 -0.82 0.90
N PHE A 112 -4.38 -1.64 1.03
CA PHE A 112 -4.28 -3.09 0.92
C PHE A 112 -5.37 -3.69 0.03
N SER A 113 -5.12 -4.95 -0.40
CA SER A 113 -6.08 -5.89 -0.98
C SER A 113 -6.86 -5.41 -2.22
N SER A 114 -6.24 -5.54 -3.38
CA SER A 114 -6.92 -5.37 -4.68
C SER A 114 -8.15 -6.27 -4.81
N THR A 115 -8.08 -7.50 -4.28
CA THR A 115 -9.19 -8.46 -4.30
C THR A 115 -10.44 -7.92 -3.58
N ALA A 116 -10.25 -7.32 -2.40
CA ALA A 116 -11.37 -6.76 -1.66
C ALA A 116 -11.96 -5.54 -2.38
N ALA A 117 -11.13 -4.65 -2.95
CA ALA A 117 -11.59 -3.54 -3.77
C ALA A 117 -12.51 -4.03 -4.91
N ALA A 118 -12.03 -4.99 -5.69
CA ALA A 118 -12.79 -5.58 -6.79
C ALA A 118 -14.11 -6.21 -6.32
N THR A 119 -14.09 -6.93 -5.20
CA THR A 119 -15.30 -7.55 -4.63
C THR A 119 -16.35 -6.49 -4.25
N PHE A 120 -15.94 -5.41 -3.58
CA PHE A 120 -16.85 -4.32 -3.23
C PHE A 120 -17.43 -3.63 -4.47
N ILE A 121 -16.60 -3.37 -5.48
CA ILE A 121 -17.04 -2.77 -6.74
C ILE A 121 -18.04 -3.68 -7.46
N ALA A 122 -17.74 -4.97 -7.60
CA ALA A 122 -18.64 -5.95 -8.23
C ALA A 122 -19.98 -6.07 -7.49
N GLN A 123 -20.00 -5.87 -6.16
CA GLN A 123 -21.21 -5.84 -5.35
C GLN A 123 -21.98 -4.51 -5.41
N GLY A 124 -21.53 -3.57 -6.25
CA GLY A 124 -22.23 -2.31 -6.50
C GLY A 124 -21.74 -1.11 -5.71
N THR A 125 -20.57 -1.19 -5.08
CA THR A 125 -19.92 -0.04 -4.43
C THR A 125 -19.25 0.81 -5.51
N THR A 126 -19.92 1.84 -5.99
CA THR A 126 -19.43 2.69 -7.10
C THR A 126 -18.52 3.82 -6.68
N THR A 127 -18.36 4.05 -5.36
CA THR A 127 -17.63 5.19 -4.80
C THR A 127 -16.13 4.93 -4.57
N LEU A 128 -15.62 3.77 -4.94
CA LEU A 128 -14.20 3.44 -4.77
C LEU A 128 -13.38 3.86 -6.00
N ARG A 129 -12.16 4.37 -5.76
CA ARG A 129 -11.15 4.62 -6.80
C ARG A 129 -9.82 4.06 -6.35
N VAL A 130 -9.20 3.22 -7.20
CA VAL A 130 -7.82 2.78 -7.05
C VAL A 130 -6.94 3.82 -7.73
N PHE A 131 -6.01 4.42 -7.01
CA PHE A 131 -5.24 5.57 -7.50
C PHE A 131 -3.71 5.39 -7.44
N GLY A 132 -3.24 4.30 -6.84
CA GLY A 132 -1.81 4.02 -6.72
C GLY A 132 -1.55 2.58 -6.31
N GLY A 133 -0.29 2.20 -6.33
CA GLY A 133 0.18 0.88 -5.91
C GLY A 133 0.72 0.85 -4.47
N THR A 134 0.91 -0.35 -3.98
CA THR A 134 1.62 -0.63 -2.73
C THR A 134 2.60 -1.77 -2.96
N VAL A 135 2.09 -2.95 -3.30
CA VAL A 135 2.90 -4.12 -3.70
C VAL A 135 2.17 -4.90 -4.80
N GLY A 136 2.96 -5.48 -5.70
CA GLY A 136 2.54 -6.49 -6.67
C GLY A 136 3.05 -7.88 -6.30
N GLU A 137 2.52 -8.90 -6.94
CA GLU A 137 2.91 -10.31 -6.84
C GLU A 137 2.92 -10.83 -5.38
N GLY A 138 3.93 -11.61 -5.01
CA GLY A 138 4.16 -12.05 -3.62
C GLY A 138 3.59 -13.42 -3.28
N SER A 139 2.96 -14.12 -4.24
CA SER A 139 2.41 -15.46 -4.01
C SER A 139 3.44 -16.53 -4.31
N GLU A 140 3.78 -17.29 -3.29
CA GLU A 140 4.77 -18.34 -3.24
C GLU A 140 4.11 -19.71 -3.36
N ILE A 141 4.73 -20.63 -4.10
CA ILE A 141 4.29 -22.02 -4.16
C ILE A 141 5.27 -22.86 -3.34
N MET A 142 4.78 -23.45 -2.26
CA MET A 142 5.57 -24.29 -1.39
C MET A 142 5.10 -25.74 -1.42
N ALA A 143 6.03 -26.65 -1.10
CA ALA A 143 5.79 -28.09 -1.00
C ALA A 143 6.65 -28.69 0.13
N ALA A 144 6.51 -29.99 0.38
CA ALA A 144 7.41 -30.71 1.28
C ALA A 144 8.87 -30.62 0.78
N ALA A 145 9.81 -30.54 1.70
CA ALA A 145 11.24 -30.49 1.36
C ALA A 145 11.65 -31.68 0.47
N GLY A 146 12.42 -31.38 -0.59
CA GLY A 146 12.85 -32.37 -1.57
C GLY A 146 11.90 -32.54 -2.76
N THR A 147 10.76 -31.84 -2.79
CA THR A 147 9.93 -31.72 -4.00
C THR A 147 10.70 -30.92 -5.06
N PRO A 148 10.72 -31.34 -6.33
CA PRO A 148 11.36 -30.60 -7.41
C PRO A 148 10.75 -29.19 -7.59
N GLU A 149 11.55 -28.27 -8.11
CA GLU A 149 11.05 -26.95 -8.52
C GLU A 149 10.02 -27.08 -9.65
N ILE A 150 9.02 -26.21 -9.63
CA ILE A 150 8.00 -26.09 -10.66
C ILE A 150 8.62 -25.37 -11.86
N THR A 151 8.55 -25.99 -13.02
CA THR A 151 9.11 -25.47 -14.28
C THR A 151 8.03 -25.01 -15.27
N GLY A 152 6.79 -25.43 -15.08
CA GLY A 152 5.67 -25.08 -15.92
C GLY A 152 4.34 -25.59 -15.37
N LEU A 153 3.25 -25.29 -16.11
CA LEU A 153 1.89 -25.66 -15.69
C LEU A 153 1.69 -27.19 -15.63
N GLU A 154 2.43 -27.93 -16.42
CA GLU A 154 2.37 -29.40 -16.49
C GLU A 154 2.74 -30.06 -15.14
N ASP A 155 3.58 -29.41 -14.34
CA ASP A 155 3.97 -29.88 -13.01
C ASP A 155 2.80 -29.79 -11.99
N LEU A 156 1.80 -28.96 -12.29
CA LEU A 156 0.60 -28.80 -11.47
C LEU A 156 -0.55 -29.73 -11.87
N LEU A 157 -0.50 -30.38 -13.04
CA LEU A 157 -1.57 -31.27 -13.51
C LEU A 157 -1.72 -32.50 -12.61
N GLY A 158 -2.95 -32.81 -12.23
CA GLY A 158 -3.31 -33.89 -11.30
C GLY A 158 -2.96 -33.59 -9.84
N LYS A 159 -2.56 -32.38 -9.50
CA LYS A 159 -2.10 -31.98 -8.18
C LYS A 159 -3.19 -31.31 -7.36
N THR A 160 -3.01 -31.39 -6.05
CA THR A 160 -3.84 -30.70 -5.06
C THR A 160 -3.06 -29.54 -4.46
N ILE A 161 -3.62 -28.34 -4.57
CA ILE A 161 -3.03 -27.08 -4.12
C ILE A 161 -3.88 -26.50 -2.98
N ALA A 162 -3.29 -26.35 -1.79
CA ALA A 162 -3.93 -25.64 -0.69
C ALA A 162 -3.69 -24.13 -0.79
N CYS A 163 -4.70 -23.32 -0.53
CA CYS A 163 -4.59 -21.86 -0.53
C CYS A 163 -5.58 -21.21 0.44
N GLN A 164 -5.29 -19.97 0.81
CA GLN A 164 -6.20 -19.15 1.60
C GLN A 164 -7.22 -18.44 0.71
N MET A 165 -8.33 -18.04 1.31
CA MET A 165 -9.27 -17.11 0.72
C MET A 165 -9.34 -15.82 1.55
N PRO A 166 -9.35 -14.63 0.92
CA PRO A 166 -9.01 -14.35 -0.48
C PRO A 166 -7.48 -14.20 -0.65
N GLU A 167 -6.91 -14.82 -1.66
CA GLU A 167 -5.49 -14.71 -1.98
C GLU A 167 -5.35 -14.44 -3.50
N THR A 168 -4.66 -13.36 -3.88
CA THR A 168 -4.61 -12.86 -5.26
C THR A 168 -3.98 -13.86 -6.22
N GLY A 169 -2.85 -14.46 -5.83
CA GLY A 169 -2.11 -15.35 -6.73
C GLY A 169 -2.88 -16.61 -7.11
N GLN A 170 -3.67 -17.19 -6.19
CA GLN A 170 -4.49 -18.35 -6.56
C GLN A 170 -5.57 -17.99 -7.59
N MET A 171 -6.06 -16.73 -7.57
CA MET A 171 -7.08 -16.26 -8.52
C MET A 171 -6.48 -16.06 -9.91
N VAL A 172 -5.33 -15.38 -10.02
CA VAL A 172 -4.65 -15.21 -11.31
C VAL A 172 -4.15 -16.54 -11.87
N LEU A 173 -3.67 -17.46 -11.01
CA LEU A 173 -3.26 -18.79 -11.44
C LEU A 173 -4.44 -19.61 -11.99
N LYS A 174 -5.61 -19.56 -11.37
CA LYS A 174 -6.82 -20.23 -11.86
C LYS A 174 -7.27 -19.69 -13.21
N ASN A 175 -7.24 -18.36 -13.40
CA ASN A 175 -7.55 -17.75 -14.68
C ASN A 175 -6.55 -18.21 -15.74
N TYR A 176 -5.25 -18.19 -15.43
CA TYR A 176 -4.22 -18.69 -16.33
C TYR A 176 -4.42 -20.17 -16.70
N ILE A 177 -4.76 -21.05 -15.75
CA ILE A 177 -5.09 -22.46 -15.98
C ILE A 177 -6.21 -22.59 -17.01
N MET A 178 -7.29 -21.79 -16.88
CA MET A 178 -8.41 -21.79 -17.82
C MET A 178 -7.99 -21.33 -19.22
N GLU A 179 -7.19 -20.28 -19.30
CA GLU A 179 -6.66 -19.75 -20.59
C GLU A 179 -5.78 -20.78 -21.31
N GLN A 180 -5.08 -21.63 -20.57
CA GLN A 180 -4.30 -22.75 -21.14
C GLN A 180 -5.18 -23.96 -21.52
N GLY A 181 -6.49 -23.89 -21.31
CA GLY A 181 -7.46 -24.93 -21.69
C GLY A 181 -7.61 -26.04 -20.67
N TYR A 182 -7.10 -25.88 -19.46
CA TYR A 182 -7.27 -26.82 -18.35
C TYR A 182 -8.39 -26.37 -17.40
N THR A 183 -8.80 -27.31 -16.54
CA THR A 183 -9.85 -27.10 -15.55
C THR A 183 -9.28 -27.08 -14.14
N PHE A 184 -9.89 -26.30 -13.26
CA PHE A 184 -9.65 -26.35 -11.83
C PHE A 184 -10.97 -26.62 -11.08
N GLY A 185 -10.89 -27.16 -9.87
CA GLY A 185 -12.09 -27.45 -9.10
C GLY A 185 -11.79 -27.91 -7.67
N ALA A 186 -12.87 -28.18 -6.93
CA ALA A 186 -12.79 -28.72 -5.57
C ALA A 186 -12.49 -30.25 -5.58
N PRO A 187 -12.08 -30.83 -4.44
CA PRO A 187 -11.84 -32.27 -4.32
C PRO A 187 -13.04 -33.10 -4.77
N GLY A 188 -12.80 -34.03 -5.70
CA GLY A 188 -13.82 -34.95 -6.21
C GLY A 188 -14.60 -34.45 -7.43
N GLU A 189 -14.35 -33.26 -7.93
CA GLU A 189 -14.99 -32.72 -9.15
C GLU A 189 -14.36 -33.22 -10.44
N GLY A 190 -13.16 -33.82 -10.38
CA GLY A 190 -12.48 -34.41 -11.54
C GLY A 190 -11.80 -33.39 -12.45
N ALA A 191 -11.46 -32.23 -11.91
CA ALA A 191 -10.71 -31.18 -12.59
C ALA A 191 -9.23 -31.59 -12.78
N ASP A 192 -8.55 -30.93 -13.71
CA ASP A 192 -7.12 -31.17 -14.00
C ASP A 192 -6.23 -30.73 -12.83
N ILE A 193 -6.63 -29.69 -12.07
CA ILE A 193 -5.95 -29.22 -10.87
C ILE A 193 -6.98 -29.01 -9.75
N THR A 194 -6.69 -29.54 -8.57
CA THR A 194 -7.59 -29.44 -7.41
C THR A 194 -7.14 -28.33 -6.48
N PHE A 195 -8.05 -27.42 -6.09
CA PHE A 195 -7.81 -26.41 -5.07
C PHE A 195 -8.55 -26.73 -3.79
N VAL A 196 -7.85 -26.59 -2.65
CA VAL A 196 -8.39 -26.78 -1.30
C VAL A 196 -8.20 -25.47 -0.52
N TYR A 197 -9.30 -24.97 0.05
CA TYR A 197 -9.22 -23.77 0.86
C TYR A 197 -8.96 -24.11 2.33
N VAL A 198 -8.02 -23.37 2.90
CA VAL A 198 -7.61 -23.44 4.30
C VAL A 198 -7.70 -22.06 4.94
N ASN A 199 -7.84 -22.01 6.27
CA ASN A 199 -8.03 -20.74 6.96
C ASN A 199 -6.72 -19.93 7.07
N ASP A 200 -5.58 -20.62 7.19
CA ASP A 200 -4.27 -20.00 7.44
C ASP A 200 -3.16 -20.65 6.62
N ALA A 201 -2.09 -19.89 6.38
CA ALA A 201 -0.94 -20.35 5.60
C ALA A 201 -0.15 -21.47 6.29
N ILE A 202 0.06 -21.40 7.60
CA ILE A 202 0.83 -22.43 8.34
C ILE A 202 0.19 -23.80 8.25
N PRO A 203 -1.12 -24.00 8.49
CA PRO A 203 -1.81 -25.26 8.22
C PRO A 203 -1.68 -25.75 6.77
N ALA A 204 -1.65 -24.85 5.77
CA ALA A 204 -1.43 -25.25 4.38
C ALA A 204 -0.03 -25.85 4.19
N ILE A 205 1.00 -25.19 4.72
CA ILE A 205 2.40 -25.64 4.67
C ILE A 205 2.54 -27.00 5.38
N GLU A 206 2.00 -27.12 6.59
CA GLU A 206 2.01 -28.37 7.34
C GLU A 206 1.30 -29.50 6.61
N GLY A 207 0.18 -29.22 5.93
CA GLY A 207 -0.55 -30.19 5.11
C GLY A 207 0.31 -30.71 3.95
N CYS A 208 1.09 -29.86 3.28
CA CYS A 208 2.05 -30.28 2.26
C CYS A 208 3.12 -31.20 2.86
N VAL A 209 3.69 -30.86 4.00
CA VAL A 209 4.71 -31.68 4.69
C VAL A 209 4.18 -33.05 5.11
N LYS A 210 2.91 -33.13 5.51
CA LYS A 210 2.20 -34.38 5.87
C LYS A 210 1.73 -35.18 4.64
N GLY A 211 1.81 -34.62 3.42
CA GLY A 211 1.36 -35.24 2.18
C GLY A 211 -0.19 -35.21 2.01
N GLU A 212 -0.86 -34.29 2.66
CA GLU A 212 -2.30 -34.05 2.48
C GLU A 212 -2.58 -33.25 1.22
N TYR A 213 -1.63 -32.38 0.82
CA TYR A 213 -1.60 -31.57 -0.39
C TYR A 213 -0.26 -31.71 -1.09
N ASP A 214 -0.23 -31.61 -2.43
CA ASP A 214 1.02 -31.61 -3.19
C ASP A 214 1.74 -30.27 -3.03
N TYR A 215 0.99 -29.18 -3.12
CA TYR A 215 1.49 -27.80 -3.04
C TYR A 215 0.59 -26.93 -2.13
N CYS A 216 1.14 -25.82 -1.69
CA CYS A 216 0.32 -24.73 -1.15
C CYS A 216 0.76 -23.39 -1.71
N ILE A 217 -0.20 -22.48 -1.87
CA ILE A 217 0.05 -21.08 -2.22
C ILE A 217 -0.05 -20.26 -0.94
N THR A 218 1.00 -19.50 -0.66
CA THR A 218 1.08 -18.57 0.47
C THR A 218 1.55 -17.21 -0.01
N ASN A 219 1.47 -16.20 0.82
CA ASN A 219 1.98 -14.87 0.51
C ASN A 219 2.82 -14.32 1.68
N SER A 220 3.24 -13.06 1.56
CA SER A 220 3.98 -12.36 2.61
C SER A 220 5.33 -12.97 2.96
N CYS A 221 5.99 -13.60 1.97
CA CYS A 221 7.36 -14.11 2.06
C CYS A 221 7.56 -15.22 3.11
N LEU A 222 6.53 -16.02 3.37
CA LEU A 222 6.64 -17.18 4.26
C LEU A 222 7.61 -18.25 3.78
N GLY A 223 7.95 -18.26 2.48
CA GLY A 223 8.98 -19.10 1.90
C GLY A 223 10.36 -18.93 2.55
N TYR A 224 10.65 -17.76 3.13
CA TYR A 224 11.84 -17.55 3.94
C TYR A 224 11.93 -18.52 5.13
N TYR A 225 10.80 -18.84 5.74
CA TYR A 225 10.72 -19.78 6.84
C TYR A 225 10.40 -21.21 6.44
N ALA A 226 10.25 -21.52 5.15
CA ALA A 226 9.82 -22.83 4.67
C ALA A 226 10.59 -24.00 5.30
N GLY A 227 11.94 -23.87 5.39
CA GLY A 227 12.81 -24.89 5.96
C GLY A 227 12.53 -25.19 7.45
N GLN A 228 12.04 -24.23 8.21
CA GLN A 228 11.69 -24.43 9.63
C GLN A 228 10.47 -25.34 9.79
N TYR A 229 9.60 -25.39 8.79
CA TYR A 229 8.43 -26.26 8.74
C TYR A 229 8.67 -27.60 8.04
N GLY A 230 9.89 -27.84 7.50
CA GLY A 230 10.19 -29.01 6.67
C GLY A 230 9.64 -28.90 5.25
N ALA A 231 9.36 -27.70 4.80
CA ALA A 231 8.90 -27.35 3.46
C ALA A 231 10.04 -26.72 2.64
N ALA A 232 9.78 -26.48 1.36
CA ALA A 232 10.64 -25.72 0.45
C ALA A 232 9.78 -24.81 -0.42
N LEU A 233 10.31 -23.64 -0.78
CA LEU A 233 9.82 -22.81 -1.87
C LEU A 233 10.18 -23.53 -3.19
N VAL A 234 9.18 -23.92 -3.98
CA VAL A 234 9.37 -24.70 -5.21
C VAL A 234 8.92 -23.94 -6.46
N GLY A 235 8.33 -22.77 -6.30
CA GLY A 235 7.92 -21.91 -7.39
C GLY A 235 7.19 -20.66 -6.90
N THR A 236 6.78 -19.82 -7.84
CA THR A 236 6.02 -18.61 -7.59
C THR A 236 4.90 -18.47 -8.61
N VAL A 237 3.81 -17.81 -8.25
CA VAL A 237 2.73 -17.54 -9.22
C VAL A 237 3.19 -16.58 -10.32
N LYS A 238 4.17 -15.73 -10.03
CA LYS A 238 4.80 -14.84 -11.01
C LYS A 238 5.37 -15.55 -12.24
N GLN A 239 5.73 -16.84 -12.14
CA GLN A 239 6.17 -17.64 -13.29
C GLN A 239 5.11 -17.81 -14.36
N PHE A 240 3.83 -17.67 -13.99
CA PHE A 240 2.68 -17.88 -14.85
C PHE A 240 2.02 -16.58 -15.27
N VAL A 241 1.98 -15.60 -14.36
CA VAL A 241 1.35 -14.28 -14.57
C VAL A 241 2.25 -13.20 -13.96
N ASP A 242 2.70 -12.26 -14.78
CA ASP A 242 3.60 -11.16 -14.40
C ASP A 242 3.37 -9.93 -15.29
N PRO A 243 3.03 -8.75 -14.78
CA PRO A 243 2.71 -8.47 -13.37
C PRO A 243 1.28 -8.89 -12.96
N TYR A 244 0.99 -8.90 -11.66
CA TYR A 244 -0.37 -8.92 -11.12
C TYR A 244 -0.47 -8.12 -9.82
N PRO A 245 -1.60 -7.42 -9.55
CA PRO A 245 -1.73 -6.60 -8.37
C PRO A 245 -1.92 -7.47 -7.12
N CYS A 246 -1.35 -7.04 -5.98
CA CYS A 246 -1.64 -7.63 -4.68
C CYS A 246 -2.34 -6.59 -3.78
N CYS A 247 -1.66 -5.49 -3.48
CA CYS A 247 -2.20 -4.39 -2.69
C CYS A 247 -2.12 -3.09 -3.48
N ARG A 248 -3.19 -2.31 -3.38
CA ARG A 248 -3.32 -1.02 -4.07
C ARG A 248 -3.84 0.05 -3.11
N GLN A 249 -3.53 1.30 -3.42
CA GLN A 249 -4.07 2.46 -2.75
C GLN A 249 -5.47 2.72 -3.29
N THR A 250 -6.45 2.76 -2.39
CA THR A 250 -7.85 2.97 -2.75
C THR A 250 -8.41 4.12 -1.92
N CYS A 251 -9.12 5.04 -2.55
CA CYS A 251 -9.81 6.14 -1.88
C CYS A 251 -11.31 6.14 -2.19
N ASN A 252 -12.05 7.01 -1.50
CA ASN A 252 -13.43 7.33 -1.86
C ASN A 252 -13.45 8.31 -3.03
N GLU A 253 -14.47 8.22 -3.90
CA GLU A 253 -14.67 9.12 -5.03
C GLU A 253 -14.75 10.60 -4.59
N ALA A 254 -15.41 10.88 -3.46
CA ALA A 254 -15.46 12.24 -2.93
C ALA A 254 -14.08 12.75 -2.50
N THR A 255 -13.24 11.91 -1.88
CA THR A 255 -11.85 12.26 -1.58
C THR A 255 -11.06 12.53 -2.87
N TYR A 256 -11.28 11.68 -3.91
CA TYR A 256 -10.62 11.87 -5.19
C TYR A 256 -11.04 13.17 -5.89
N GLU A 257 -12.33 13.51 -5.91
CA GLU A 257 -12.84 14.69 -6.60
C GLU A 257 -12.61 15.99 -5.82
N ASP A 258 -12.86 15.97 -4.52
CA ASP A 258 -12.86 17.18 -3.68
C ASP A 258 -11.49 17.46 -3.03
N ASN A 259 -10.64 16.42 -2.86
CA ASN A 259 -9.35 16.53 -2.17
C ASN A 259 -8.17 15.97 -2.99
N PHE A 260 -8.26 16.07 -4.33
CA PHE A 260 -7.25 15.56 -5.28
C PHE A 260 -5.84 16.05 -4.97
N GLU A 261 -5.68 17.32 -4.64
CA GLU A 261 -4.37 17.90 -4.30
C GLU A 261 -3.75 17.25 -3.05
N ALA A 262 -4.55 16.85 -2.05
CA ALA A 262 -4.03 16.13 -0.90
C ALA A 262 -3.56 14.71 -1.28
N LEU A 263 -4.28 14.02 -2.17
CA LEU A 263 -3.84 12.71 -2.69
C LEU A 263 -2.54 12.82 -3.48
N VAL A 264 -2.37 13.87 -4.31
CA VAL A 264 -1.11 14.11 -5.05
C VAL A 264 0.05 14.36 -4.08
N ARG A 265 -0.13 15.18 -3.04
CA ARG A 265 0.91 15.43 -2.02
C ARG A 265 1.21 14.19 -1.19
N PHE A 266 0.19 13.41 -0.87
CA PHE A 266 0.35 12.10 -0.23
C PHE A 266 1.21 11.17 -1.08
N GLU A 267 0.94 11.09 -2.39
CA GLU A 267 1.69 10.24 -3.29
C GLU A 267 3.13 10.75 -3.53
N ILE A 268 3.36 12.07 -3.57
CA ILE A 268 4.72 12.63 -3.58
C ILE A 268 5.50 12.20 -2.33
N ALA A 269 4.91 12.31 -1.15
CA ALA A 269 5.56 11.87 0.09
C ALA A 269 5.83 10.37 0.10
N ASN A 270 4.88 9.55 -0.39
CA ASN A 270 5.01 8.11 -0.55
C ASN A 270 6.15 7.74 -1.51
N LEU A 271 6.25 8.39 -2.68
CA LEU A 271 7.34 8.21 -3.65
C LEU A 271 8.71 8.58 -3.05
N ARG A 272 8.81 9.66 -2.29
CA ARG A 272 10.03 10.02 -1.55
C ARG A 272 10.39 8.98 -0.49
N GLY A 273 9.39 8.44 0.21
CA GLY A 273 9.57 7.33 1.14
C GLY A 273 10.05 6.05 0.44
N TYR A 274 9.56 5.80 -0.77
CA TYR A 274 10.00 4.69 -1.61
C TYR A 274 11.47 4.87 -2.08
N GLU A 275 11.84 6.07 -2.52
CA GLU A 275 13.25 6.38 -2.86
C GLU A 275 14.17 6.16 -1.65
N TYR A 276 13.74 6.60 -0.46
CA TYR A 276 14.49 6.38 0.78
C TYR A 276 14.65 4.89 1.09
N TYR A 277 13.57 4.12 0.99
CA TYR A 277 13.57 2.67 1.12
C TYR A 277 14.59 2.00 0.19
N LEU A 278 14.67 2.40 -1.06
CA LEU A 278 15.61 1.83 -2.03
C LEU A 278 17.08 2.13 -1.68
N ASN A 279 17.36 3.25 -1.07
CA ASN A 279 18.72 3.75 -0.86
C ASN A 279 19.24 3.58 0.59
N ASN A 280 18.38 3.30 1.57
CA ASN A 280 18.72 3.33 2.99
C ASN A 280 18.16 2.10 3.72
N MET A 281 18.67 0.90 3.38
CA MET A 281 18.14 -0.37 3.88
C MET A 281 18.17 -0.47 5.41
N GLU A 282 19.29 -0.13 6.05
CA GLU A 282 19.46 -0.30 7.50
C GLU A 282 18.49 0.59 8.29
N GLU A 283 18.40 1.85 7.91
CA GLU A 283 17.51 2.83 8.54
C GLU A 283 16.03 2.51 8.28
N THR A 284 15.72 1.99 7.10
CA THR A 284 14.36 1.51 6.77
C THR A 284 13.99 0.32 7.64
N LEU A 285 14.91 -0.62 7.83
CA LEU A 285 14.66 -1.78 8.71
C LEU A 285 14.47 -1.34 10.17
N ASP A 286 15.21 -0.34 10.66
CA ASP A 286 15.01 0.23 12.00
C ASP A 286 13.58 0.81 12.15
N ILE A 287 13.12 1.59 11.17
CA ILE A 287 11.77 2.16 11.14
C ILE A 287 10.70 1.06 11.17
N LEU A 288 10.87 0.03 10.35
CA LEU A 288 9.88 -1.04 10.21
C LEU A 288 9.86 -2.00 11.40
N GLU A 289 11.01 -2.26 12.02
CA GLU A 289 11.11 -3.03 13.27
C GLU A 289 10.39 -2.31 14.42
N ASP A 290 10.62 -1.00 14.58
CA ASP A 290 9.92 -0.17 15.56
C ASP A 290 8.40 -0.11 15.31
N TYR A 291 7.96 -0.04 14.06
CA TYR A 291 6.55 0.02 13.68
C TYR A 291 5.83 -1.31 13.89
N SER A 292 6.43 -2.41 13.42
CA SER A 292 5.78 -3.73 13.33
C SER A 292 6.06 -4.64 14.54
N GLY A 293 7.25 -4.53 15.14
CA GLY A 293 7.78 -5.47 16.12
C GLY A 293 8.17 -6.82 15.51
N GLU A 294 8.24 -6.93 14.19
CA GLU A 294 8.69 -8.12 13.47
C GLU A 294 10.22 -8.27 13.56
N ASP A 295 10.68 -9.49 13.35
CA ASP A 295 12.10 -9.82 13.32
C ASP A 295 12.80 -9.14 12.14
N ARG A 296 13.97 -8.48 12.42
CA ARG A 296 14.73 -7.72 11.42
C ARG A 296 15.16 -8.58 10.23
N ASP A 297 15.59 -9.82 10.48
CA ASP A 297 16.05 -10.71 9.41
C ASP A 297 14.88 -11.09 8.49
N PHE A 298 13.67 -11.21 9.06
CA PHE A 298 12.47 -11.43 8.26
C PHE A 298 12.06 -10.20 7.45
N LEU A 299 12.10 -9.01 8.04
CA LEU A 299 11.84 -7.76 7.33
C LEU A 299 12.83 -7.57 6.17
N GLN A 300 14.12 -7.84 6.41
CA GLN A 300 15.12 -7.81 5.36
C GLN A 300 14.82 -8.83 4.26
N ALA A 301 14.52 -10.07 4.62
CA ALA A 301 14.18 -11.11 3.65
C ALA A 301 12.97 -10.72 2.80
N GLN A 302 11.94 -10.17 3.44
CA GLN A 302 10.68 -9.78 2.78
C GLN A 302 10.85 -8.65 1.78
N LEU A 303 11.68 -7.65 2.07
CA LEU A 303 11.77 -6.39 1.31
C LEU A 303 13.00 -6.30 0.42
N TYR A 304 14.13 -6.84 0.87
CA TYR A 304 15.41 -6.70 0.19
C TYR A 304 16.01 -8.05 -0.23
N GLY A 305 15.56 -9.12 0.38
CA GLY A 305 16.13 -10.46 0.18
C GLY A 305 17.38 -10.71 1.03
N THR A 306 17.86 -11.96 0.93
CA THR A 306 19.08 -12.45 1.58
C THR A 306 19.88 -13.30 0.61
N GLU A 307 21.08 -13.75 1.00
CA GLU A 307 21.90 -14.68 0.15
C GLU A 307 21.11 -15.94 -0.29
N GLY A 308 20.17 -16.40 0.54
CA GLY A 308 19.40 -17.63 0.30
C GLY A 308 17.93 -17.44 -0.07
N TYR A 309 17.46 -16.21 -0.17
CA TYR A 309 16.05 -15.94 -0.45
C TYR A 309 15.87 -14.64 -1.25
N THR A 310 15.17 -14.76 -2.37
CA THR A 310 14.79 -13.62 -3.21
C THR A 310 13.33 -13.26 -2.91
N PRO A 311 13.00 -11.99 -2.62
CA PRO A 311 11.63 -11.57 -2.41
C PRO A 311 10.76 -11.87 -3.63
N VAL A 312 9.60 -12.44 -3.39
CA VAL A 312 8.60 -12.68 -4.44
C VAL A 312 7.68 -11.47 -4.61
N MET A 313 7.49 -10.74 -3.53
CA MET A 313 6.72 -9.50 -3.50
C MET A 313 7.54 -8.35 -4.12
N ARG A 314 6.94 -7.57 -4.99
CA ARG A 314 7.51 -6.36 -5.56
C ARG A 314 6.85 -5.12 -4.95
N VAL A 315 7.62 -4.27 -4.29
CA VAL A 315 7.12 -2.93 -3.92
C VAL A 315 6.95 -2.12 -5.21
N SER A 316 5.73 -1.66 -5.47
CA SER A 316 5.38 -0.88 -6.66
C SER A 316 4.29 0.10 -6.29
N LEU A 317 4.57 1.39 -6.47
CA LEU A 317 3.63 2.48 -6.18
C LEU A 317 2.79 2.84 -7.41
N ASP A 318 3.16 2.33 -8.58
CA ASP A 318 2.39 2.49 -9.82
C ASP A 318 0.98 1.91 -9.67
N PRO A 319 -0.07 2.57 -10.16
CA PRO A 319 -1.42 2.00 -10.20
C PRO A 319 -1.48 0.66 -10.93
N ASP A 320 -0.62 0.42 -11.91
CA ASP A 320 -0.62 -0.78 -12.77
C ASP A 320 -2.04 -1.03 -13.32
N LYS A 321 -2.61 -0.02 -13.96
CA LYS A 321 -4.03 -0.04 -14.38
C LYS A 321 -4.34 -1.25 -15.23
N ASP A 322 -3.50 -1.56 -16.21
CA ASP A 322 -3.71 -2.68 -17.12
C ASP A 322 -3.77 -4.01 -16.33
N ALA A 323 -2.80 -4.24 -15.44
CA ALA A 323 -2.78 -5.45 -14.60
C ALA A 323 -3.94 -5.49 -13.60
N CYS A 324 -4.40 -4.35 -13.08
CA CYS A 324 -5.58 -4.28 -12.22
C CYS A 324 -6.85 -4.67 -12.96
N VAL A 325 -7.08 -4.12 -14.16
CA VAL A 325 -8.25 -4.40 -14.99
C VAL A 325 -8.25 -5.88 -15.40
N GLU A 326 -7.10 -6.41 -15.85
CA GLU A 326 -6.95 -7.82 -16.18
C GLU A 326 -7.25 -8.73 -14.98
N PHE A 327 -6.73 -8.39 -13.80
CA PHE A 327 -6.99 -9.14 -12.58
C PHE A 327 -8.47 -9.13 -12.19
N TYR A 328 -9.12 -7.99 -12.26
CA TYR A 328 -10.55 -7.89 -11.94
C TYR A 328 -11.39 -8.69 -12.92
N GLN A 329 -11.04 -8.68 -14.22
CA GLN A 329 -11.66 -9.54 -15.21
C GLN A 329 -11.37 -11.04 -14.93
N ALA A 330 -10.18 -11.37 -14.48
CA ALA A 330 -9.84 -12.74 -14.08
C ALA A 330 -10.74 -13.23 -12.94
N MET A 331 -11.04 -12.39 -11.95
CA MET A 331 -11.99 -12.74 -10.86
C MET A 331 -13.40 -13.05 -11.38
N VAL A 332 -13.87 -12.31 -12.40
CA VAL A 332 -15.13 -12.61 -13.09
C VAL A 332 -15.04 -13.95 -13.83
N ASN A 333 -13.99 -14.16 -14.60
CA ASN A 333 -13.79 -15.36 -15.41
C ASN A 333 -13.81 -16.66 -14.60
N ILE A 334 -13.18 -16.62 -13.40
CA ILE A 334 -13.14 -17.79 -12.50
C ILE A 334 -14.38 -17.91 -11.60
N GLY A 335 -15.33 -16.98 -11.70
CA GLY A 335 -16.56 -16.98 -10.90
C GLY A 335 -16.37 -16.54 -9.45
N GLU A 336 -15.26 -15.86 -9.10
CA GLU A 336 -15.02 -15.31 -7.76
C GLU A 336 -15.92 -14.11 -7.47
N VAL A 337 -16.20 -13.31 -8.49
CA VAL A 337 -17.20 -12.24 -8.46
C VAL A 337 -18.19 -12.44 -9.59
N GLU A 338 -19.44 -11.98 -9.38
CA GLU A 338 -20.49 -12.05 -10.37
C GLU A 338 -20.20 -11.08 -11.55
N ASP A 339 -20.44 -11.52 -12.78
CA ASP A 339 -20.38 -10.64 -13.94
C ASP A 339 -21.62 -9.71 -13.94
N THR A 340 -21.42 -8.51 -13.45
CA THR A 340 -22.45 -7.46 -13.40
C THR A 340 -22.30 -6.44 -14.51
N GLY A 341 -21.36 -6.65 -15.45
CA GLY A 341 -21.06 -5.73 -16.55
C GLY A 341 -20.34 -4.47 -16.08
N VAL A 342 -19.56 -4.58 -14.99
CA VAL A 342 -18.73 -3.48 -14.49
C VAL A 342 -17.67 -3.13 -15.53
N ASP A 343 -17.57 -1.86 -15.84
CA ASP A 343 -16.45 -1.29 -16.57
C ASP A 343 -15.32 -0.98 -15.58
N TRP A 344 -14.38 -1.91 -15.44
CA TRP A 344 -13.29 -1.84 -14.47
C TRP A 344 -12.35 -0.66 -14.71
N ASP A 345 -12.24 -0.23 -15.96
CA ASP A 345 -11.33 0.85 -16.37
C ASP A 345 -11.59 2.17 -15.62
N GLN A 346 -12.86 2.47 -15.33
CA GLN A 346 -13.25 3.69 -14.62
C GLN A 346 -12.90 3.69 -13.12
N TYR A 347 -12.57 2.54 -12.53
CA TYR A 347 -12.26 2.42 -11.11
C TYR A 347 -10.77 2.51 -10.80
N VAL A 348 -9.91 2.48 -11.83
CA VAL A 348 -8.47 2.66 -11.69
C VAL A 348 -8.09 3.98 -12.33
N VAL A 349 -7.84 4.99 -11.48
CA VAL A 349 -7.44 6.33 -11.89
C VAL A 349 -5.92 6.48 -11.79
N THR A 350 -5.31 7.15 -12.74
CA THR A 350 -3.84 7.18 -12.87
C THR A 350 -3.25 8.58 -12.71
N ASP A 351 -4.09 9.59 -12.69
CA ASP A 351 -3.71 11.00 -12.70
C ASP A 351 -3.10 11.50 -11.38
N VAL A 352 -3.46 10.89 -10.23
CA VAL A 352 -2.81 11.19 -8.95
C VAL A 352 -1.33 10.83 -9.00
N TYR A 353 -1.02 9.60 -9.42
CA TYR A 353 0.34 9.10 -9.50
C TYR A 353 1.16 9.83 -10.58
N SER A 354 0.62 10.01 -11.79
CA SER A 354 1.31 10.71 -12.87
C SER A 354 1.60 12.17 -12.50
N THR A 355 0.63 12.87 -11.87
CA THR A 355 0.84 14.25 -11.39
C THR A 355 1.92 14.32 -10.31
N ALA A 356 1.97 13.34 -9.41
CA ALA A 356 3.02 13.27 -8.38
C ALA A 356 4.40 13.07 -9.00
N LEU A 357 4.54 12.15 -9.97
CA LEU A 357 5.78 11.93 -10.70
C LEU A 357 6.22 13.17 -11.51
N GLU A 358 5.32 13.81 -12.23
CA GLU A 358 5.62 15.03 -12.98
C GLU A 358 6.20 16.10 -12.06
N ARG A 359 5.60 16.33 -10.90
CA ARG A 359 6.10 17.31 -9.92
C ARG A 359 7.46 16.94 -9.33
N LEU A 360 7.73 15.65 -9.10
CA LEU A 360 9.03 15.18 -8.65
C LEU A 360 10.09 15.35 -9.74
N MET A 361 9.79 15.04 -11.00
CA MET A 361 10.68 15.27 -12.13
C MET A 361 10.96 16.76 -12.37
N GLU A 362 9.99 17.65 -12.12
CA GLU A 362 10.21 19.10 -12.19
C GLU A 362 11.15 19.58 -11.08
N ARG A 363 11.03 19.02 -9.86
CA ARG A 363 11.90 19.37 -8.72
C ARG A 363 13.32 18.79 -8.87
N GLU A 364 13.42 17.59 -9.42
CA GLU A 364 14.63 16.78 -9.50
C GLU A 364 14.80 16.17 -10.91
N PRO A 365 15.08 17.01 -11.93
CA PRO A 365 15.08 16.55 -13.34
C PRO A 365 16.16 15.52 -13.67
N ASP A 366 17.22 15.44 -12.87
CA ASP A 366 18.32 14.51 -13.05
C ASP A 366 18.16 13.21 -12.23
N ASN A 367 17.06 13.04 -11.50
CA ASN A 367 16.80 11.84 -10.69
C ASN A 367 16.35 10.68 -11.60
N ALA A 368 17.22 9.68 -11.73
CA ALA A 368 16.98 8.53 -12.60
C ALA A 368 15.78 7.67 -12.18
N LEU A 369 15.48 7.62 -10.87
CA LEU A 369 14.34 6.84 -10.36
C LEU A 369 13.01 7.38 -10.90
N TRP A 370 12.82 8.71 -10.88
CA TRP A 370 11.58 9.31 -11.38
C TRP A 370 11.39 9.09 -12.87
N GLN A 371 12.49 9.08 -13.64
CA GLN A 371 12.47 8.78 -15.07
C GLN A 371 12.09 7.31 -15.32
N GLU A 372 12.68 6.37 -14.59
CA GLU A 372 12.37 4.94 -14.67
C GLU A 372 10.88 4.65 -14.32
N LEU A 373 10.40 5.26 -13.24
CA LEU A 373 9.00 5.11 -12.84
C LEU A 373 8.03 5.72 -13.85
N SER A 374 8.40 6.83 -14.49
CA SER A 374 7.60 7.45 -15.56
C SER A 374 7.57 6.61 -16.83
N GLU A 375 8.68 5.97 -17.20
CA GLU A 375 8.74 5.02 -18.31
C GLU A 375 7.87 3.80 -18.04
N TYR A 376 7.98 3.21 -16.83
CA TYR A 376 7.13 2.09 -16.41
C TYR A 376 5.65 2.46 -16.45
N PHE A 377 5.29 3.63 -15.90
CA PHE A 377 3.91 4.13 -15.91
C PHE A 377 3.34 4.23 -17.33
N ALA A 378 4.10 4.74 -18.28
CA ALA A 378 3.67 4.88 -19.66
C ALA A 378 3.39 3.54 -20.37
N GLU A 379 4.00 2.45 -19.90
CA GLU A 379 3.85 1.10 -20.47
C GLU A 379 2.67 0.30 -19.85
N HIS A 380 2.24 0.65 -18.61
CA HIS A 380 1.33 -0.19 -17.82
C HIS A 380 0.00 0.49 -17.43
N ASN A 381 -0.27 1.70 -17.94
CA ASN A 381 -1.47 2.48 -17.59
C ASN A 381 -2.18 3.05 -18.83
N SER A 382 -2.53 2.19 -19.77
CA SER A 382 -3.16 2.54 -21.04
C SER A 382 -4.67 2.90 -20.91
#